data_222ce507ab9f967f6f24f3424c0385e2
#
_entry.id   222ce507ab9f967f6f24f3424c0385e2
#
_cell.length_a   1.000
_cell.length_b   1.000
_cell.length_c   1.000
_cell.angle_alpha   90.00
_cell.angle_beta   90.00
_cell.angle_gamma   90.00
#
_symmetry.space_group_name_H-M   'P 1'
#
loop_
_entity.id
_entity.type
_entity.pdbx_description
1 polymer ?
#
loop_
_entity_poly.entity_id
_entity_poly.type
_entity_poly.pdbx_seq_one_letter_code
_entity_poly.pdbx_strand_id
1 'polypeptide(L)'
;SASGRETPPPASGGGGGASVTPGPVDAGIQLAYVQGVPVNAMVAEQVTAMINAAAADGVTLRIGNSYRSVSHQIQLRRQNCGSSHYAIYEMSSGSCRPPTAKPGQSQHQLGLAIDFANCSSRGTACYQWLAGNASRFGYYNLPSEAWHWSTTGS
;
A
#
# COMPACT_ATOMS: atom_id res chain seq x y z
N SER A 1 -7.41 -4.44 19.63
CA SER A 1 -6.79 -4.70 19.18
C SER A 1 -6.58 -5.00 19.00
N ALA A 2 -7.24 -4.90 19.30
CA ALA A 2 -6.75 -5.28 18.79
C ALA A 2 -6.71 -5.71 18.53
N SER A 3 -7.25 -5.67 18.69
CA SER A 3 -6.96 -6.13 18.08
C SER A 3 -7.23 -6.51 17.72
N GLY A 4 -7.88 -6.45 17.92
CA GLY A 4 -7.81 -6.83 17.21
C GLY A 4 -8.37 -6.91 17.06
N ARG A 5 -8.65 -6.78 17.01
CA ARG A 5 -8.79 -6.77 16.59
C ARG A 5 -8.99 -6.52 16.48
N GLU A 6 -9.49 -6.40 16.87
CA GLU A 6 -9.42 -6.08 16.55
C GLU A 6 -9.56 -5.46 16.38
N THR A 7 -10.21 -5.39 16.76
CA THR A 7 -10.10 -4.85 16.43
C THR A 7 -10.17 -4.21 16.55
N PRO A 8 -10.65 -3.97 16.89
CA PRO A 8 -10.59 -3.35 16.87
C PRO A 8 -10.82 -2.81 17.20
N PRO A 9 -11.09 -2.44 17.52
CA PRO A 9 -11.19 -1.78 17.77
C PRO A 9 -11.32 -1.04 17.97
N PRO A 10 -11.47 -0.90 18.05
CA PRO A 10 -11.61 -0.12 18.27
C PRO A 10 -11.36 0.68 18.41
N ALA A 11 -11.45 0.76 18.31
CA ALA A 11 -11.24 1.47 18.44
C ALA A 11 -11.23 2.27 18.57
N SER A 12 -11.09 2.03 18.76
CA SER A 12 -11.36 3.05 19.04
C SER A 12 -11.84 4.06 18.46
N GLY A 13 -12.47 4.10 18.65
CA GLY A 13 -13.12 5.18 18.20
C GLY A 13 -13.29 5.46 16.82
N GLY A 14 -12.91 5.90 16.22
CA GLY A 14 -13.21 6.43 14.97
C GLY A 14 -13.23 5.50 13.82
N GLY A 15 -13.14 4.29 13.99
CA GLY A 15 -13.23 3.37 12.87
C GLY A 15 -12.13 3.51 11.82
N GLY A 16 -11.27 4.47 11.94
CA GLY A 16 -10.17 4.69 11.02
C GLY A 16 -8.80 4.45 11.62
N GLY A 17 -8.76 4.05 12.89
CA GLY A 17 -7.50 3.87 13.61
C GLY A 17 -6.69 2.68 13.13
N ALA A 18 -5.42 2.66 13.50
CA ALA A 18 -4.51 1.58 13.13
C ALA A 18 -3.48 1.38 14.25
N SER A 19 -2.94 0.18 14.29
CA SER A 19 -1.83 -0.19 15.16
C SER A 19 -0.92 -1.16 14.43
N VAL A 20 0.28 -1.34 14.95
CA VAL A 20 1.29 -2.22 14.34
C VAL A 20 1.28 -3.56 15.04
N THR A 21 1.25 -4.65 14.28
CA THR A 21 1.44 -6.01 14.77
C THR A 21 2.69 -6.59 14.11
N PRO A 22 3.59 -7.26 14.87
CA PRO A 22 4.78 -7.87 14.27
C PRO A 22 4.41 -8.90 13.21
N GLY A 23 5.23 -8.99 12.17
CA GLY A 23 5.04 -9.92 11.07
C GLY A 23 6.31 -10.73 10.79
N PRO A 24 6.27 -11.59 9.78
CA PRO A 24 7.41 -12.45 9.43
C PRO A 24 8.46 -11.69 8.64
N VAL A 25 9.59 -12.36 8.38
CA VAL A 25 10.58 -11.95 7.39
C VAL A 25 10.26 -12.69 6.10
N ASP A 26 10.20 -11.96 4.98
CA ASP A 26 9.99 -12.56 3.67
C ASP A 26 10.95 -11.91 2.68
N ALA A 27 11.70 -12.75 1.95
CA ALA A 27 12.71 -12.30 0.99
C ALA A 27 13.67 -11.28 1.59
N GLY A 28 14.05 -11.44 2.85
CA GLY A 28 14.97 -10.55 3.54
C GLY A 28 14.33 -9.28 4.10
N ILE A 29 13.02 -9.11 3.93
CA ILE A 29 12.32 -7.93 4.41
C ILE A 29 11.57 -8.28 5.69
N GLN A 30 11.87 -7.55 6.78
CA GLN A 30 11.07 -7.67 8.00
C GLN A 30 9.76 -6.96 7.76
N LEU A 31 8.65 -7.71 7.89
CA LEU A 31 7.31 -7.18 7.71
C LEU A 31 6.67 -6.89 9.06
N ALA A 32 5.65 -6.05 9.02
CA ALA A 32 4.73 -5.80 10.11
C ALA A 32 3.33 -5.69 9.52
N TYR A 33 2.30 -5.89 10.33
CA TYR A 33 0.93 -5.75 9.87
C TYR A 33 0.34 -4.44 10.35
N VAL A 34 -0.28 -3.72 9.41
CA VAL A 34 -1.09 -2.53 9.71
C VAL A 34 -2.45 -2.76 9.07
N GLN A 35 -3.51 -2.69 9.83
CA GLN A 35 -4.86 -3.05 9.39
C GLN A 35 -4.93 -4.48 8.83
N GLY A 36 -4.08 -5.38 9.35
CA GLY A 36 -4.02 -6.75 8.88
C GLY A 36 -3.30 -6.95 7.55
N VAL A 37 -2.67 -5.90 7.01
CA VAL A 37 -1.96 -5.94 5.72
C VAL A 37 -0.46 -5.85 5.97
N PRO A 38 0.35 -6.71 5.34
CA PRO A 38 1.80 -6.68 5.54
C PRO A 38 2.41 -5.45 4.84
N VAL A 39 3.23 -4.73 5.60
CA VAL A 39 4.02 -3.59 5.12
C VAL A 39 5.47 -3.82 5.55
N ASN A 40 6.41 -3.06 4.98
CA ASN A 40 7.78 -3.08 5.47
C ASN A 40 7.80 -2.52 6.89
N ALA A 41 8.44 -3.25 7.82
CA ALA A 41 8.48 -2.82 9.22
C ALA A 41 9.09 -1.44 9.41
N MET A 42 9.99 -1.02 8.50
CA MET A 42 10.60 0.31 8.55
C MET A 42 9.59 1.45 8.45
N VAL A 43 8.47 1.23 7.77
CA VAL A 43 7.46 2.28 7.55
C VAL A 43 6.19 2.07 8.36
N ALA A 44 6.10 0.98 9.12
CA ALA A 44 4.85 0.60 9.79
C ALA A 44 4.35 1.70 10.75
N GLU A 45 5.25 2.32 11.50
CA GLU A 45 4.84 3.36 12.44
C GLU A 45 4.41 4.64 11.74
N GLN A 46 5.11 5.06 10.68
CA GLN A 46 4.70 6.25 9.95
C GLN A 46 3.40 6.03 9.18
N VAL A 47 3.17 4.85 8.65
CA VAL A 47 1.89 4.50 8.03
C VAL A 47 0.76 4.55 9.05
N THR A 48 0.99 3.98 10.22
CA THR A 48 0.02 3.99 11.32
C THR A 48 -0.28 5.42 11.76
N ALA A 49 0.77 6.24 11.92
CA ALA A 49 0.59 7.64 12.30
C ALA A 49 -0.22 8.41 11.25
N MET A 50 0.01 8.13 9.97
CA MET A 50 -0.73 8.76 8.88
C MET A 50 -2.21 8.37 8.91
N ILE A 51 -2.51 7.10 9.08
CA ILE A 51 -3.89 6.60 9.17
C ILE A 51 -4.60 7.23 10.37
N ASN A 52 -3.91 7.30 11.52
CA ASN A 52 -4.51 7.87 12.73
C ASN A 52 -4.69 9.38 12.64
N ALA A 53 -3.78 10.09 11.97
CA ALA A 53 -3.94 11.52 11.73
C ALA A 53 -5.15 11.79 10.84
N ALA A 54 -5.36 10.99 9.80
CA ALA A 54 -6.53 11.11 8.94
C ALA A 54 -7.81 10.86 9.74
N ALA A 55 -7.81 9.82 10.57
CA ALA A 55 -8.97 9.51 11.42
C ALA A 55 -9.31 10.66 12.36
N ALA A 56 -8.30 11.33 12.93
CA ALA A 56 -8.51 12.50 13.79
C ALA A 56 -9.15 13.65 13.01
N ASP A 57 -8.91 13.72 11.70
CA ASP A 57 -9.53 14.71 10.82
C ASP A 57 -10.87 14.24 10.22
N GLY A 58 -11.37 13.10 10.67
CA GLY A 58 -12.62 12.54 10.19
C GLY A 58 -12.53 11.78 8.87
N VAL A 59 -11.32 11.43 8.42
CA VAL A 59 -11.11 10.70 7.17
C VAL A 59 -10.60 9.30 7.48
N THR A 60 -11.27 8.29 6.96
CA THR A 60 -10.84 6.90 7.08
C THR A 60 -9.91 6.56 5.92
N LEU A 61 -8.74 6.01 6.24
CA LEU A 61 -7.84 5.44 5.24
C LEU A 61 -7.82 3.93 5.44
N ARG A 62 -8.19 3.17 4.39
CA ARG A 62 -8.17 1.71 4.43
C ARG A 62 -7.13 1.18 3.47
N ILE A 63 -6.19 0.38 4.00
CA ILE A 63 -5.19 -0.26 3.16
C ILE A 63 -5.85 -1.39 2.38
N GLY A 64 -5.71 -1.36 1.05
CA GLY A 64 -6.14 -2.45 0.19
C GLY A 64 -5.04 -3.49 0.04
N ASN A 65 -3.83 -3.05 -0.31
CA ASN A 65 -2.65 -3.91 -0.33
C ASN A 65 -1.39 -3.08 -0.16
N SER A 66 -0.29 -3.74 0.22
CA SER A 66 1.01 -3.10 0.35
C SER A 66 2.11 -4.06 -0.08
N TYR A 67 2.66 -4.88 0.83
CA TYR A 67 3.73 -5.81 0.44
C TYR A 67 3.23 -6.82 -0.57
N ARG A 68 4.04 -7.07 -1.59
CA ARG A 68 3.76 -8.05 -2.64
C ARG A 68 5.05 -8.79 -2.96
N SER A 69 5.02 -10.13 -2.86
CA SER A 69 6.18 -10.94 -3.16
C SER A 69 6.54 -10.88 -4.65
N VAL A 70 7.79 -11.22 -4.97
CA VAL A 70 8.23 -11.30 -6.38
C VAL A 70 7.39 -12.33 -7.13
N SER A 71 7.08 -13.46 -6.50
CA SER A 71 6.23 -14.49 -7.13
C SER A 71 4.85 -13.93 -7.49
N HIS A 72 4.25 -13.15 -6.61
CA HIS A 72 2.96 -12.52 -6.88
C HIS A 72 3.07 -11.52 -8.03
N GLN A 73 4.15 -10.74 -8.05
CA GLN A 73 4.37 -9.78 -9.14
C GLN A 73 4.52 -10.49 -10.49
N ILE A 74 5.21 -11.63 -10.51
CA ILE A 74 5.33 -12.45 -11.73
C ILE A 74 3.95 -12.92 -12.18
N GLN A 75 3.09 -13.36 -11.28
CA GLN A 75 1.74 -13.78 -11.63
C GLN A 75 0.91 -12.64 -12.19
N LEU A 76 1.03 -11.44 -11.62
CA LEU A 76 0.34 -10.27 -12.16
C LEU A 76 0.80 -9.96 -13.57
N ARG A 77 2.10 -10.09 -13.85
CA ARG A 77 2.63 -9.90 -15.21
C ARG A 77 2.05 -10.93 -16.17
N ARG A 78 1.95 -12.18 -15.75
CA ARG A 78 1.32 -13.21 -16.58
C ARG A 78 -0.11 -12.87 -16.95
N GLN A 79 -0.87 -12.36 -16.00
CA GLN A 79 -2.26 -12.00 -16.22
C GLN A 79 -2.42 -10.76 -17.08
N ASN A 80 -1.56 -9.77 -16.88
CA ASN A 80 -1.74 -8.43 -17.44
C ASN A 80 -0.89 -8.15 -18.67
N CYS A 81 0.19 -8.90 -18.88
CA CYS A 81 1.15 -8.66 -19.96
C CYS A 81 1.29 -9.85 -20.91
N GLY A 82 1.12 -11.07 -20.42
CA GLY A 82 1.29 -12.31 -21.15
C GLY A 82 2.24 -13.26 -20.46
N SER A 83 2.28 -14.52 -20.91
CA SER A 83 3.01 -15.58 -20.21
C SER A 83 4.40 -15.87 -20.77
N SER A 84 4.85 -15.16 -21.80
CA SER A 84 6.21 -15.33 -22.32
C SER A 84 7.24 -14.69 -21.39
N HIS A 85 8.48 -15.13 -21.49
CA HIS A 85 9.59 -14.50 -20.74
C HIS A 85 9.66 -13.00 -21.03
N TYR A 86 9.53 -12.61 -22.28
CA TYR A 86 9.54 -11.19 -22.65
C TYR A 86 8.40 -10.44 -21.95
N ALA A 87 7.17 -10.99 -21.99
CA ALA A 87 6.02 -10.32 -21.38
C ALA A 87 6.18 -10.15 -19.88
N ILE A 88 6.75 -11.15 -19.20
CA ILE A 88 6.90 -11.11 -17.74
C ILE A 88 8.04 -10.17 -17.33
N TYR A 89 9.18 -10.24 -17.99
CA TYR A 89 10.40 -9.60 -17.49
C TYR A 89 10.86 -8.36 -18.26
N GLU A 90 10.43 -8.19 -19.50
CA GLU A 90 11.02 -7.16 -20.38
C GLU A 90 10.02 -6.15 -20.93
N MET A 91 8.78 -6.56 -21.17
CA MET A 91 7.77 -5.67 -21.73
C MET A 91 7.56 -4.46 -20.83
N SER A 92 7.42 -3.26 -21.41
CA SER A 92 7.19 -2.07 -20.60
C SER A 92 5.88 -2.18 -19.82
N SER A 93 5.84 -1.61 -18.62
CA SER A 93 4.66 -1.68 -17.76
C SER A 93 3.42 -1.09 -18.43
N GLY A 94 3.60 -0.05 -19.24
CA GLY A 94 2.50 0.60 -19.94
C GLY A 94 1.88 -0.25 -21.05
N SER A 95 2.56 -1.31 -21.49
CA SER A 95 2.04 -2.25 -22.48
C SER A 95 1.15 -3.32 -21.86
N CYS A 96 1.10 -3.41 -20.56
CA CYS A 96 0.26 -4.37 -19.85
C CYS A 96 -1.13 -3.78 -19.58
N ARG A 97 -2.11 -4.66 -19.37
CA ARG A 97 -3.50 -4.24 -19.13
C ARG A 97 -4.07 -4.94 -17.89
N PRO A 98 -4.19 -4.24 -16.77
CA PRO A 98 -3.73 -2.86 -16.52
C PRO A 98 -2.21 -2.76 -16.46
N PRO A 99 -1.63 -1.55 -16.50
CA PRO A 99 -0.18 -1.37 -16.40
C PRO A 99 0.36 -2.06 -15.15
N THR A 100 1.47 -2.79 -15.31
CA THR A 100 2.02 -3.64 -14.24
C THR A 100 3.54 -3.59 -14.29
N ALA A 101 4.17 -3.19 -13.19
CA ALA A 101 5.63 -3.07 -13.09
C ALA A 101 6.32 -4.42 -13.28
N LYS A 102 7.54 -4.39 -13.79
CA LYS A 102 8.37 -5.58 -13.91
C LYS A 102 8.70 -6.15 -12.54
N PRO A 103 8.90 -7.49 -12.44
CA PRO A 103 9.35 -8.08 -11.19
C PRO A 103 10.65 -7.41 -10.72
N GLY A 104 10.73 -7.11 -9.44
CA GLY A 104 11.89 -6.43 -8.85
C GLY A 104 11.86 -4.91 -8.93
N GLN A 105 10.88 -4.31 -9.61
CA GLN A 105 10.82 -2.87 -9.81
C GLN A 105 9.62 -2.18 -9.17
N SER A 106 8.76 -2.93 -8.49
CA SER A 106 7.60 -2.34 -7.83
C SER A 106 7.96 -1.97 -6.37
N GLN A 107 7.54 -0.80 -5.93
CA GLN A 107 7.65 -0.42 -4.53
C GLN A 107 6.84 -1.34 -3.61
N HIS A 108 5.81 -1.99 -4.13
CA HIS A 108 5.07 -3.02 -3.40
C HIS A 108 5.95 -4.20 -3.01
N GLN A 109 6.94 -4.56 -3.82
CA GLN A 109 7.84 -5.66 -3.50
C GLN A 109 8.78 -5.35 -2.34
N LEU A 110 8.98 -4.08 -2.05
CA LEU A 110 9.74 -3.63 -0.89
C LEU A 110 8.83 -3.39 0.33
N GLY A 111 7.51 -3.48 0.15
CA GLY A 111 6.54 -3.16 1.19
C GLY A 111 6.47 -1.66 1.51
N LEU A 112 6.93 -0.82 0.58
CA LEU A 112 7.00 0.64 0.76
C LEU A 112 5.87 1.39 0.06
N ALA A 113 5.10 0.71 -0.78
CA ALA A 113 3.93 1.28 -1.44
C ALA A 113 2.67 0.78 -0.79
N ILE A 114 1.64 1.61 -0.78
CA ILE A 114 0.32 1.28 -0.27
C ILE A 114 -0.70 1.67 -1.33
N ASP A 115 -1.59 0.73 -1.64
CA ASP A 115 -2.79 1.01 -2.40
C ASP A 115 -3.95 1.09 -1.41
N PHE A 116 -4.55 2.27 -1.29
CA PHE A 116 -5.68 2.47 -0.39
C PHE A 116 -6.98 2.06 -1.07
N ALA A 117 -7.75 1.22 -0.41
CA ALA A 117 -8.97 0.63 -0.98
C ALA A 117 -10.06 1.67 -1.24
N ASN A 118 -10.05 2.77 -0.52
CA ASN A 118 -11.08 3.80 -0.61
C ASN A 118 -10.60 5.10 -1.27
N CYS A 119 -9.47 5.07 -1.97
CA CYS A 119 -8.92 6.20 -2.73
C CYS A 119 -9.05 5.98 -4.24
N SER A 120 -10.20 5.54 -4.72
CA SER A 120 -10.36 5.12 -6.11
C SER A 120 -10.23 6.25 -7.12
N SER A 121 -10.42 7.50 -6.69
CA SER A 121 -10.31 8.67 -7.58
C SER A 121 -9.86 9.89 -6.78
N ARG A 122 -9.48 10.94 -7.50
CA ARG A 122 -9.04 12.20 -6.87
C ARG A 122 -10.16 12.94 -6.17
N GLY A 123 -11.41 12.59 -6.45
CA GLY A 123 -12.56 13.19 -5.78
C GLY A 123 -12.89 12.59 -4.43
N THR A 124 -12.22 11.50 -4.02
CA THR A 124 -12.51 10.86 -2.75
C THR A 124 -11.92 11.66 -1.58
N ALA A 125 -12.56 11.56 -0.41
CA ALA A 125 -12.03 12.18 0.82
C ALA A 125 -10.64 11.60 1.15
N CYS A 126 -10.44 10.30 0.91
CA CYS A 126 -9.17 9.62 1.07
C CYS A 126 -8.06 10.32 0.27
N TYR A 127 -8.25 10.48 -1.04
CA TYR A 127 -7.24 11.12 -1.87
C TYR A 127 -6.99 12.57 -1.45
N GLN A 128 -8.05 13.32 -1.20
CA GLN A 128 -7.90 14.75 -0.89
C GLN A 128 -7.14 14.95 0.43
N TRP A 129 -7.41 14.12 1.43
CA TRP A 129 -6.66 14.21 2.67
C TRP A 129 -5.18 13.85 2.45
N LEU A 130 -4.92 12.76 1.72
CA LEU A 130 -3.54 12.33 1.43
C LEU A 130 -2.80 13.37 0.60
N ALA A 131 -3.45 13.98 -0.38
CA ALA A 131 -2.82 15.00 -1.22
C ALA A 131 -2.31 16.19 -0.40
N GLY A 132 -3.01 16.53 0.68
CA GLY A 132 -2.62 17.64 1.54
C GLY A 132 -1.72 17.25 2.71
N ASN A 133 -1.59 15.97 3.03
CA ASN A 133 -0.99 15.55 4.30
C ASN A 133 0.06 14.44 4.20
N ALA A 134 0.02 13.59 3.16
CA ALA A 134 0.84 12.39 3.13
C ALA A 134 2.34 12.69 3.15
N SER A 135 2.78 13.79 2.57
CA SER A 135 4.20 14.16 2.55
C SER A 135 4.77 14.36 3.94
N ARG A 136 3.95 14.76 4.92
CA ARG A 136 4.40 14.87 6.32
C ARG A 136 4.82 13.52 6.91
N PHE A 137 4.35 12.44 6.31
CA PHE A 137 4.62 11.07 6.75
C PHE A 137 5.56 10.36 5.76
N GLY A 138 6.15 11.10 4.81
CA GLY A 138 7.08 10.54 3.85
C GLY A 138 6.43 9.74 2.72
N TYR A 139 5.16 9.99 2.42
CA TYR A 139 4.43 9.30 1.37
C TYR A 139 3.99 10.25 0.26
N TYR A 140 4.12 9.78 -0.98
CA TYR A 140 3.89 10.58 -2.18
C TYR A 140 3.07 9.78 -3.18
N ASN A 141 2.20 10.48 -3.90
CA ASN A 141 1.30 9.86 -4.88
C ASN A 141 2.02 9.51 -6.18
N LEU A 142 1.66 8.37 -6.75
CA LEU A 142 1.95 8.06 -8.16
C LEU A 142 0.85 8.76 -8.98
N PRO A 143 1.18 9.76 -9.81
CA PRO A 143 0.15 10.60 -10.44
C PRO A 143 -0.87 9.87 -11.29
N SER A 144 -0.51 8.72 -11.85
CA SER A 144 -1.43 7.92 -12.68
C SER A 144 -2.42 7.10 -11.87
N GLU A 145 -2.23 7.00 -10.53
CA GLU A 145 -3.05 6.13 -9.68
C GLU A 145 -3.40 6.85 -8.38
N ALA A 146 -4.63 7.31 -8.27
CA ALA A 146 -5.07 8.05 -7.08
C ALA A 146 -4.91 7.27 -5.78
N TRP A 147 -4.98 5.94 -5.85
CA TRP A 147 -4.89 5.05 -4.67
C TRP A 147 -3.45 4.71 -4.28
N HIS A 148 -2.46 4.92 -5.16
CA HIS A 148 -1.10 4.43 -4.95
C HIS A 148 -0.19 5.49 -4.34
N TRP A 149 0.33 5.20 -3.17
CA TRP A 149 1.20 6.09 -2.39
C TRP A 149 2.43 5.32 -1.92
N SER A 150 3.60 5.89 -2.14
CA SER A 150 4.85 5.25 -1.75
C SER A 150 5.84 6.26 -1.21
N THR A 151 6.95 5.77 -0.67
CA THR A 151 8.02 6.65 -0.15
C THR A 151 8.76 7.40 -1.25
N THR A 152 8.56 7.01 -2.52
CA THR A 152 9.22 7.64 -3.68
C THR A 152 8.25 8.32 -4.64
N GLY A 153 6.94 8.06 -4.52
CA GLY A 153 5.95 8.52 -5.50
C GLY A 153 5.91 7.66 -6.77
N SER A 154 6.50 6.48 -6.72
CA SER A 154 6.52 5.56 -7.87
C SER A 154 5.91 4.21 -7.58
#